data_f21d074d7e43a118a1321d0f7190b6ab
#
_entry.id   f21d074d7e43a118a1321d0f7190b6ab
#
_cell.length_a   1.000
_cell.length_b   1.000
_cell.length_c   1.000
_cell.angle_alpha   90.00
_cell.angle_beta   90.00
_cell.angle_gamma   90.00
#
_symmetry.space_group_name_H-M   'P 1'
#
loop_
_entity.id
_entity.type
_entity.pdbx_description
1 polymer ?
#
loop_
_entity_poly.entity_id
_entity_poly.type
_entity_poly.pdbx_seq_one_letter_code
_entity_poly.pdbx_strand_id
1 'polypeptide(L)'
;MERDYVEMVIVGSIGFGDIDTPEASGSDLLGGAATHAGLASGFHLPPTPRKPPRIGLVSAVGTDFPEEAQEILEDSGLNLAGVVRRDGRTFRWAGRYE
;
A
#
# COMPACT_ATOMS: atom_id res chain seq x y z
N MET A 1 1.04 -21.03 20.76
CA MET A 1 1.01 -19.59 20.45
C MET A 1 1.18 -19.40 18.95
N GLU A 2 0.23 -18.73 18.37
CA GLU A 2 0.30 -18.44 16.96
C GLU A 2 1.18 -17.22 16.71
N ARG A 3 1.92 -17.28 15.63
CA ARG A 3 2.70 -16.14 15.15
C ARG A 3 2.17 -15.70 13.82
N ASP A 4 2.20 -14.41 13.60
CA ASP A 4 1.88 -13.86 12.30
C ASP A 4 3.08 -14.09 11.39
N TYR A 5 2.94 -15.04 10.50
CA TYR A 5 3.96 -15.30 9.51
C TYR A 5 3.65 -14.57 8.24
N VAL A 6 4.63 -13.87 7.73
CA VAL A 6 4.57 -13.39 6.36
C VAL A 6 5.44 -14.30 5.50
N GLU A 7 4.93 -14.65 4.34
CA GLU A 7 5.66 -15.46 3.37
C GLU A 7 6.45 -14.59 2.39
N MET A 8 6.03 -13.34 2.26
CA MET A 8 6.67 -12.38 1.37
C MET A 8 6.71 -11.02 2.06
N VAL A 9 7.84 -10.37 1.97
CA VAL A 9 8.01 -9.00 2.45
C VAL A 9 8.34 -8.12 1.27
N ILE A 10 7.58 -7.05 1.13
CA ILE A 10 7.77 -6.08 0.06
C ILE A 10 8.24 -4.77 0.70
N VAL A 11 9.39 -4.30 0.27
CA VAL A 11 9.97 -3.03 0.72
C VAL A 11 9.86 -2.05 -0.42
N GLY A 12 9.20 -0.94 -0.19
CA GLY A 12 9.03 0.07 -1.23
C GLY A 12 8.19 1.23 -0.77
N SER A 13 7.89 2.11 -1.71
CA SER A 13 7.12 3.31 -1.39
C SER A 13 5.63 3.02 -1.32
N ILE A 14 4.96 3.76 -0.44
CA ILE A 14 3.51 3.93 -0.42
C ILE A 14 3.29 5.43 -0.53
N GLY A 15 2.46 5.85 -1.46
CA GLY A 15 2.25 7.27 -1.66
C GLY A 15 1.01 7.56 -2.47
N PHE A 16 0.84 8.82 -2.80
CA PHE A 16 -0.29 9.29 -3.59
C PHE A 16 0.19 9.92 -4.87
N GLY A 17 -0.56 9.72 -5.93
CA GLY A 17 -0.23 10.28 -7.23
C GLY A 17 -1.38 11.05 -7.83
N ASP A 18 -1.04 12.09 -8.56
CA ASP A 18 -1.97 12.80 -9.40
C ASP A 18 -1.58 12.52 -10.85
N ILE A 19 -2.54 12.09 -11.63
CA ILE A 19 -2.31 11.74 -13.04
C ILE A 19 -3.23 12.60 -13.91
N ASP A 20 -2.65 13.18 -14.94
CA ASP A 20 -3.38 13.97 -15.91
C ASP A 20 -3.04 13.46 -17.31
N THR A 21 -4.05 13.00 -18.03
CA THR A 21 -3.91 12.50 -19.39
C THR A 21 -4.97 13.17 -20.28
N PRO A 22 -4.82 13.12 -21.62
CA PRO A 22 -5.84 13.69 -22.52
C PRO A 22 -7.25 13.09 -22.33
N GLU A 23 -7.33 11.84 -21.88
CA GLU A 23 -8.61 11.14 -21.72
C GLU A 23 -9.21 11.29 -20.33
N ALA A 24 -8.37 11.45 -19.30
CA ALA A 24 -8.85 11.46 -17.94
C ALA A 24 -7.81 12.05 -16.98
N SER A 25 -8.28 12.43 -15.82
CA SER A 25 -7.38 12.85 -14.74
C SER A 25 -7.84 12.23 -13.43
N GLY A 26 -6.90 12.03 -12.53
CA GLY A 26 -7.17 11.54 -11.19
C GLY A 26 -6.20 12.17 -10.20
N SER A 27 -6.68 12.41 -9.00
CA SER A 27 -5.86 12.96 -7.94
C SER A 27 -5.96 12.11 -6.68
N ASP A 28 -4.93 12.19 -5.85
CA ASP A 28 -4.84 11.44 -4.60
C ASP A 28 -5.00 9.92 -4.80
N LEU A 29 -4.49 9.41 -5.90
CA LEU A 29 -4.55 7.97 -6.19
C LEU A 29 -3.53 7.24 -5.33
N LEU A 30 -4.00 6.25 -4.56
CA LEU A 30 -3.12 5.42 -3.75
C LEU A 30 -2.20 4.59 -4.65
N GLY A 31 -0.91 4.71 -4.44
CA GLY A 31 0.07 4.05 -5.28
C GLY A 31 1.40 3.85 -4.58
N GLY A 32 2.44 3.82 -5.38
CA GLY A 32 3.78 3.51 -4.94
C GLY A 32 4.14 2.06 -5.21
N ALA A 33 5.43 1.79 -5.25
CA ALA A 33 5.91 0.46 -5.62
C ALA A 33 5.41 -0.63 -4.67
N ALA A 34 5.42 -0.36 -3.36
CA ALA A 34 4.96 -1.35 -2.39
C ALA A 34 3.45 -1.58 -2.50
N THR A 35 2.67 -0.54 -2.73
CA THR A 35 1.22 -0.68 -2.91
C THR A 35 0.91 -1.58 -4.09
N HIS A 36 1.47 -1.28 -5.25
CA HIS A 36 1.18 -2.04 -6.46
C HIS A 36 1.68 -3.49 -6.37
N ALA A 37 2.90 -3.69 -5.89
CA ALA A 37 3.43 -5.04 -5.71
C ALA A 37 2.63 -5.82 -4.67
N GLY A 38 2.21 -5.15 -3.59
CA GLY A 38 1.40 -5.77 -2.55
C GLY A 38 0.04 -6.21 -3.04
N LEU A 39 -0.66 -5.35 -3.77
CA LEU A 39 -1.98 -5.67 -4.30
C LEU A 39 -1.90 -6.82 -5.31
N ALA A 40 -0.90 -6.80 -6.18
CA ALA A 40 -0.71 -7.89 -7.14
C ALA A 40 -0.38 -9.21 -6.45
N SER A 41 0.51 -9.17 -5.47
CA SER A 41 0.88 -10.37 -4.71
C SER A 41 -0.28 -10.91 -3.88
N GLY A 42 -1.08 -10.01 -3.28
CA GLY A 42 -2.25 -10.37 -2.50
C GLY A 42 -3.30 -11.10 -3.33
N PHE A 43 -3.39 -10.77 -4.60
CA PHE A 43 -4.28 -11.49 -5.51
C PHE A 43 -3.89 -12.96 -5.64
N HIS A 44 -2.59 -13.24 -5.65
CA HIS A 44 -2.07 -14.61 -5.79
C HIS A 44 -1.94 -15.36 -4.46
N LEU A 45 -1.81 -14.63 -3.35
CA LEU A 45 -1.63 -15.19 -2.02
C LEU A 45 -2.65 -14.60 -1.05
N PRO A 46 -3.95 -14.83 -1.30
CA PRO A 46 -4.96 -14.22 -0.44
C PRO A 46 -4.96 -14.83 0.96
N PRO A 47 -5.28 -14.05 1.98
CA PRO A 47 -5.47 -14.61 3.31
C PRO A 47 -6.72 -15.48 3.35
N THR A 48 -6.74 -16.41 4.28
CA THR A 48 -7.90 -17.26 4.52
C THR A 48 -8.31 -17.13 5.99
N PRO A 49 -9.50 -17.63 6.37
CA PRO A 49 -9.89 -17.58 7.77
C PRO A 49 -8.91 -18.28 8.72
N ARG A 50 -8.11 -19.21 8.21
CA ARG A 50 -7.13 -19.95 9.00
C ARG A 50 -5.72 -19.43 8.87
N LYS A 51 -5.47 -18.59 7.87
CA LYS A 51 -4.15 -18.02 7.65
C LYS A 51 -4.24 -16.51 7.62
N PRO A 52 -3.49 -15.82 8.48
CA PRO A 52 -3.44 -14.37 8.44
C PRO A 52 -2.81 -13.87 7.14
N PRO A 53 -2.80 -12.57 6.91
CA PRO A 53 -2.14 -12.00 5.75
C PRO A 53 -0.69 -12.48 5.62
N ARG A 54 -0.35 -12.98 4.44
CA ARG A 54 0.95 -13.59 4.18
C ARG A 54 1.97 -12.65 3.57
N ILE A 55 1.52 -11.46 3.21
CA ILE A 55 2.36 -10.46 2.56
C ILE A 55 2.47 -9.26 3.49
N GLY A 56 3.70 -8.96 3.89
CA GLY A 56 3.99 -7.80 4.71
C GLY A 56 4.57 -6.68 3.87
N LEU A 57 4.12 -5.46 4.11
CA LEU A 57 4.71 -4.29 3.51
C LEU A 57 5.65 -3.61 4.51
N VAL A 58 6.81 -3.21 4.03
CA VAL A 58 7.76 -2.40 4.80
C VAL A 58 7.91 -1.07 4.07
N SER A 59 7.45 -0.02 4.70
CA SER A 59 7.43 1.30 4.10
C SER A 59 7.31 2.37 5.18
N ALA A 60 7.30 3.61 4.76
CA ALA A 60 7.05 4.74 5.64
C ALA A 60 5.99 5.63 5.01
N VAL A 61 5.06 6.09 5.84
CA VAL A 61 4.05 7.06 5.43
C VAL A 61 4.11 8.24 6.39
N GLY A 62 3.52 9.35 5.99
CA GLY A 62 3.44 10.52 6.86
C GLY A 62 2.26 10.41 7.84
N THR A 63 2.19 11.39 8.73
CA THR A 63 1.08 11.49 9.67
C THR A 63 -0.24 11.83 8.97
N ASP A 64 -0.16 12.31 7.73
CA ASP A 64 -1.31 12.63 6.90
C ASP A 64 -1.89 11.41 6.15
N PHE A 65 -1.33 10.22 6.34
CA PHE A 65 -1.81 9.03 5.64
C PHE A 65 -3.22 8.69 6.13
N PRO A 66 -4.24 8.74 5.24
CA PRO A 66 -5.62 8.57 5.66
C PRO A 66 -5.92 7.16 6.12
N GLU A 67 -6.82 7.06 7.08
CA GLU A 67 -7.27 5.77 7.57
C GLU A 67 -7.95 4.95 6.46
N GLU A 68 -8.66 5.61 5.56
CA GLU A 68 -9.30 4.94 4.43
C GLU A 68 -8.29 4.23 3.53
N ALA A 69 -7.14 4.85 3.29
CA ALA A 69 -6.08 4.24 2.50
C ALA A 69 -5.49 3.04 3.23
N GLN A 70 -5.31 3.16 4.53
CA GLN A 70 -4.83 2.05 5.34
C GLN A 70 -5.81 0.88 5.28
N GLU A 71 -7.10 1.14 5.38
CA GLU A 71 -8.13 0.11 5.30
C GLU A 71 -8.14 -0.59 3.95
N ILE A 72 -7.93 0.15 2.86
CA ILE A 72 -7.84 -0.45 1.53
C ILE A 72 -6.73 -1.50 1.48
N LEU A 73 -5.57 -1.16 2.02
CA LEU A 73 -4.44 -2.08 2.04
C LEU A 73 -4.71 -3.28 2.95
N GLU A 74 -5.29 -3.06 4.12
CA GLU A 74 -5.62 -4.14 5.04
C GLU A 74 -6.70 -5.05 4.46
N ASP A 75 -7.73 -4.47 3.86
CA ASP A 75 -8.82 -5.25 3.24
C ASP A 75 -8.32 -6.06 2.03
N SER A 76 -7.23 -5.63 1.43
CA SER A 76 -6.59 -6.38 0.35
C SER A 76 -5.72 -7.53 0.86
N GLY A 77 -5.70 -7.75 2.17
CA GLY A 77 -4.99 -8.87 2.77
C GLY A 77 -3.51 -8.63 3.00
N LEU A 78 -3.13 -7.38 3.23
CA LEU A 78 -1.74 -7.03 3.48
C LEU A 78 -1.50 -6.76 4.96
N ASN A 79 -0.34 -7.22 5.45
CA ASN A 79 0.08 -6.96 6.82
C ASN A 79 0.89 -5.66 6.84
N LEU A 80 0.41 -4.69 7.57
CA LEU A 80 1.01 -3.35 7.64
C LEU A 80 1.86 -3.13 8.88
N ALA A 81 2.20 -4.19 9.61
CA ALA A 81 3.01 -4.05 10.82
C ALA A 81 4.37 -3.41 10.55
N GLY A 82 4.91 -3.56 9.34
CA GLY A 82 6.17 -2.95 8.93
C GLY A 82 6.04 -1.57 8.31
N VAL A 83 4.84 -1.00 8.29
CA VAL A 83 4.61 0.37 7.78
C VAL A 83 4.65 1.32 8.95
N VAL A 84 5.63 2.22 8.95
CA VAL A 84 5.80 3.19 10.03
C VAL A 84 5.23 4.53 9.63
N ARG A 85 4.69 5.25 10.61
CA ARG A 85 4.26 6.63 10.43
C ARG A 85 5.34 7.55 10.95
N ARG A 86 5.72 8.52 10.14
CA ARG A 86 6.73 9.51 10.49
C ARG A 86 6.15 10.90 10.41
N ASP A 87 6.74 11.83 11.12
CA ASP A 87 6.37 13.23 11.02
C ASP A 87 6.59 13.70 9.60
N GLY A 88 5.59 14.42 9.07
CA GLY A 88 5.66 14.95 7.74
C GLY A 88 4.59 14.37 6.83
N ARG A 89 4.75 14.59 5.56
CA ARG A 89 3.78 14.16 4.55
C ARG A 89 4.15 12.82 3.95
N THR A 90 3.11 12.07 3.60
CA THR A 90 3.28 10.88 2.78
C THR A 90 3.82 11.28 1.41
N PHE A 91 4.64 10.43 0.83
CA PHE A 91 5.21 10.64 -0.49
C PHE A 91 4.12 10.93 -1.52
N ARG A 92 4.37 11.93 -2.37
CA ARG A 92 3.48 12.31 -3.45
C ARG A 92 4.25 12.53 -4.73
N TRP A 93 3.60 12.24 -5.84
CA TRP A 93 4.13 12.56 -7.15
C TRP A 93 2.98 13.00 -8.06
N ALA A 94 3.31 13.70 -9.10
CA ALA A 94 2.32 14.11 -10.10
C ALA A 94 2.90 13.86 -11.48
N GLY A 95 2.09 13.32 -12.36
CA GLY A 95 2.49 13.05 -13.74
C GLY A 95 1.46 13.60 -14.73
N ARG A 96 1.95 14.22 -15.76
CA ARG A 96 1.12 14.71 -16.86
C ARG A 96 1.59 14.07 -18.13
N TYR A 97 0.68 13.40 -18.81
CA TYR A 97 0.96 12.66 -20.04
C TYR A 97 0.14 13.27 -21.18
N GLU A 98 0.80 13.59 -22.25
CA GLU A 98 0.19 14.19 -23.43
C GLU A 98 0.19 13.22 -24.62
#